data_5375e8ad155dcb4624e2391955d5d3b5
#
_entry.id   5375e8ad155dcb4624e2391955d5d3b5
#
_cell.length_a   1.000
_cell.length_b   1.000
_cell.length_c   1.000
_cell.angle_alpha   90.00
_cell.angle_beta   90.00
_cell.angle_gamma   90.00
#
_symmetry.space_group_name_H-M   'P 1'
#
loop_
_entity.id
_entity.type
_entity.pdbx_description
1 polymer ?
#
loop_
_entity_poly.entity_id
_entity_poly.type
_entity_poly.pdbx_seq_one_letter_code
_entity_poly.pdbx_strand_id
1 'polypeptide(L)'
;MQSPGHIGMALLFAVPAWFVFSEAKASLAFTALTASMGMFPDGDLVLMQYFFVEHHGLTHSFVFIVPAALLLGAVVTGGYLLVRDDTHTSTAAVYAFATIALFTGMTAHVVADLVTTPDIAPPLKPLYPLVTDRVILDVAFVKSKLWNLGTLALGIVAQGSLALRAYLR
;
A
#
# COMPACT_ATOMS: atom_id res chain seq x y z
N MET A 1 8.19 9.30 3.03
CA MET A 1 7.70 10.36 2.10
C MET A 1 6.53 11.11 2.74
N GLN A 2 5.96 12.16 2.06
CA GLN A 2 4.67 12.74 2.47
C GLN A 2 3.50 11.99 1.81
N SER A 3 2.27 12.22 2.29
CA SER A 3 1.06 11.52 1.81
C SER A 3 0.90 11.43 0.28
N PRO A 4 1.15 12.49 -0.53
CA PRO A 4 1.07 12.34 -1.99
C PRO A 4 2.07 11.33 -2.56
N GLY A 5 3.28 11.27 -2.00
CA GLY A 5 4.30 10.33 -2.41
C GLY A 5 3.89 8.88 -2.11
N HIS A 6 3.37 8.61 -0.91
CA HIS A 6 2.88 7.28 -0.52
C HIS A 6 1.72 6.80 -1.39
N ILE A 7 0.74 7.68 -1.65
CA ILE A 7 -0.37 7.34 -2.55
C ILE A 7 0.15 7.06 -3.97
N GLY A 8 1.07 7.90 -4.47
CA GLY A 8 1.71 7.69 -5.77
C GLY A 8 2.43 6.35 -5.87
N MET A 9 3.20 5.99 -4.85
CA MET A 9 3.88 4.68 -4.77
C MET A 9 2.87 3.52 -4.75
N ALA A 10 1.78 3.63 -3.98
CA ALA A 10 0.74 2.61 -3.95
C ALA A 10 0.09 2.43 -5.34
N LEU A 11 -0.19 3.52 -6.06
CA LEU A 11 -0.69 3.46 -7.44
C LEU A 11 0.31 2.79 -8.39
N LEU A 12 1.60 3.07 -8.27
CA LEU A 12 2.64 2.44 -9.10
C LEU A 12 2.78 0.95 -8.79
N PHE A 13 2.73 0.56 -7.51
CA PHE A 13 2.78 -0.85 -7.11
C PHE A 13 1.54 -1.64 -7.57
N ALA A 14 0.41 -0.99 -7.80
CA ALA A 14 -0.80 -1.60 -8.34
C ALA A 14 -0.77 -1.78 -9.86
N VAL A 15 0.18 -1.20 -10.60
CA VAL A 15 0.27 -1.30 -12.08
C VAL A 15 0.28 -2.74 -12.60
N PRO A 16 0.99 -3.71 -11.97
CA PRO A 16 0.97 -5.10 -12.42
C PRO A 16 -0.42 -5.73 -12.51
N ALA A 17 -1.40 -5.27 -11.73
CA ALA A 17 -2.77 -5.79 -11.74
C ALA A 17 -3.41 -5.74 -13.15
N TRP A 18 -3.09 -4.71 -13.95
CA TRP A 18 -3.60 -4.55 -15.32
C TRP A 18 -3.07 -5.59 -16.32
N PHE A 19 -2.03 -6.30 -15.95
CA PHE A 19 -1.43 -7.36 -16.76
C PHE A 19 -1.78 -8.75 -16.25
N VAL A 20 -2.17 -8.84 -14.97
CA VAL A 20 -2.55 -10.10 -14.31
C VAL A 20 -4.04 -10.38 -14.49
N PHE A 21 -4.89 -9.38 -14.32
CA PHE A 21 -6.34 -9.55 -14.42
C PHE A 21 -6.83 -9.26 -15.85
N SER A 22 -7.68 -10.15 -16.36
CA SER A 22 -8.32 -9.99 -17.67
C SER A 22 -9.41 -8.91 -17.68
N GLU A 23 -10.02 -8.64 -16.51
CA GLU A 23 -11.11 -7.68 -16.36
C GLU A 23 -10.62 -6.36 -15.78
N ALA A 24 -10.94 -5.25 -16.45
CA ALA A 24 -10.60 -3.90 -15.98
C ALA A 24 -11.18 -3.59 -14.59
N LYS A 25 -12.38 -4.12 -14.28
CA LYS A 25 -12.99 -3.96 -12.95
C LYS A 25 -12.16 -4.58 -11.85
N ALA A 26 -11.57 -5.75 -12.08
CA ALA A 26 -10.68 -6.38 -11.12
C ALA A 26 -9.39 -5.56 -10.91
N SER A 27 -8.78 -5.07 -11.99
CA SER A 27 -7.60 -4.20 -11.91
C SER A 27 -7.88 -2.90 -11.16
N LEU A 28 -9.03 -2.27 -11.41
CA LEU A 28 -9.46 -1.06 -10.68
C LEU A 28 -9.73 -1.35 -9.20
N ALA A 29 -10.41 -2.46 -8.88
CA ALA A 29 -10.67 -2.85 -7.50
C ALA A 29 -9.36 -3.13 -6.75
N PHE A 30 -8.41 -3.84 -7.38
CA PHE A 30 -7.08 -4.07 -6.82
C PHE A 30 -6.36 -2.75 -6.56
N THR A 31 -6.35 -1.84 -7.54
CA THR A 31 -5.73 -0.51 -7.42
C THR A 31 -6.36 0.30 -6.28
N ALA A 32 -7.69 0.28 -6.15
CA ALA A 32 -8.38 1.01 -5.09
C ALA A 32 -8.03 0.46 -3.69
N LEU A 33 -8.03 -0.87 -3.52
CA LEU A 33 -7.62 -1.51 -2.27
C LEU A 33 -6.14 -1.21 -1.94
N THR A 34 -5.26 -1.30 -2.93
CA THR A 34 -3.83 -1.00 -2.76
C THR A 34 -3.64 0.47 -2.36
N ALA A 35 -4.28 1.41 -3.04
CA ALA A 35 -4.17 2.84 -2.75
C ALA A 35 -4.74 3.20 -1.36
N SER A 36 -5.81 2.53 -0.91
CA SER A 36 -6.39 2.75 0.41
C SER A 36 -5.42 2.44 1.56
N MET A 37 -4.45 1.55 1.33
CA MET A 37 -3.43 1.16 2.31
C MET A 37 -2.14 1.98 2.21
N GLY A 38 -2.04 2.86 1.22
CA GLY A 38 -0.85 3.70 1.01
C GLY A 38 -0.50 4.63 2.19
N MET A 39 -1.45 4.87 3.11
CA MET A 39 -1.23 5.68 4.32
C MET A 39 -1.45 4.88 5.63
N PHE A 40 -1.74 3.59 5.53
CA PHE A 40 -2.11 2.79 6.70
C PHE A 40 -0.98 2.65 7.74
N PRO A 41 0.29 2.41 7.37
CA PRO A 41 1.38 2.35 8.34
C PRO A 41 1.57 3.65 9.14
N ASP A 42 1.35 4.81 8.53
CA ASP A 42 1.39 6.14 9.18
C ASP A 42 0.26 6.35 10.22
N GLY A 43 -0.62 5.40 10.41
CA GLY A 43 -1.56 5.38 11.52
C GLY A 43 -0.85 5.43 12.88
N ASP A 44 0.43 5.08 12.96
CA ASP A 44 1.26 5.24 14.16
C ASP A 44 1.39 6.71 14.59
N LEU A 45 1.38 7.67 13.67
CA LEU A 45 1.39 9.10 13.99
C LEU A 45 0.18 9.53 14.83
N VAL A 46 -0.96 8.86 14.64
CA VAL A 46 -2.14 9.04 15.49
C VAL A 46 -1.96 8.29 16.82
N LEU A 47 -1.48 7.05 16.75
CA LEU A 47 -1.27 6.22 17.94
C LEU A 47 -0.23 6.81 18.90
N MET A 48 0.80 7.48 18.40
CA MET A 48 1.82 8.17 19.19
C MET A 48 1.24 9.25 20.11
N GLN A 49 0.08 9.79 19.82
CA GLN A 49 -0.59 10.79 20.68
C GLN A 49 -1.19 10.17 21.95
N TYR A 50 -1.41 8.86 21.96
CA TYR A 50 -2.09 8.15 23.03
C TYR A 50 -1.25 7.03 23.65
N PHE A 51 -0.26 6.52 22.92
CA PHE A 51 0.54 5.36 23.29
C PHE A 51 2.03 5.61 23.03
N PHE A 52 2.90 4.91 23.77
CA PHE A 52 4.35 4.93 23.54
C PHE A 52 4.71 4.07 22.32
N VAL A 53 4.41 4.56 21.14
CA VAL A 53 4.72 3.92 19.86
C VAL A 53 5.80 4.74 19.16
N GLU A 54 6.76 4.09 18.52
CA GLU A 54 7.82 4.75 17.75
C GLU A 54 7.36 4.85 16.28
N HIS A 55 7.44 6.05 15.68
CA HIS A 55 7.25 6.20 14.23
C HIS A 55 8.35 5.45 13.49
N HIS A 56 8.02 4.79 12.37
CA HIS A 56 8.87 3.83 11.67
C HIS A 56 9.24 2.59 12.52
N GLY A 57 8.47 2.32 13.57
CA GLY A 57 8.57 1.13 14.40
C GLY A 57 7.75 -0.05 13.87
N LEU A 58 6.88 -0.59 14.73
CA LEU A 58 6.14 -1.82 14.44
C LEU A 58 5.25 -1.73 13.21
N THR A 59 4.51 -0.64 13.02
CA THR A 59 3.55 -0.46 11.91
C THR A 59 4.20 -0.46 10.53
N HIS A 60 5.50 -0.10 10.47
CA HIS A 60 6.30 -0.08 9.25
C HIS A 60 7.15 -1.35 9.06
N SER A 61 6.88 -2.39 9.84
CA SER A 61 7.58 -3.67 9.74
C SER A 61 6.76 -4.72 9.01
N PHE A 62 7.42 -5.64 8.30
CA PHE A 62 6.74 -6.79 7.69
C PHE A 62 6.15 -7.74 8.71
N VAL A 63 6.67 -7.75 9.95
CA VAL A 63 6.13 -8.52 11.09
C VAL A 63 4.71 -8.04 11.44
N PHE A 64 4.40 -6.76 11.23
CA PHE A 64 3.06 -6.19 11.40
C PHE A 64 2.24 -6.24 10.10
N ILE A 65 2.84 -5.86 8.97
CA ILE A 65 2.13 -5.73 7.68
C ILE A 65 1.51 -7.06 7.22
N VAL A 66 2.23 -8.18 7.39
CA VAL A 66 1.72 -9.49 6.98
C VAL A 66 0.45 -9.87 7.74
N PRO A 67 0.43 -9.94 9.09
CA PRO A 67 -0.79 -10.25 9.82
C PRO A 67 -1.89 -9.19 9.63
N ALA A 68 -1.54 -7.91 9.51
CA ALA A 68 -2.53 -6.85 9.22
C ALA A 68 -3.21 -7.08 7.86
N ALA A 69 -2.45 -7.42 6.82
CA ALA A 69 -3.01 -7.73 5.49
C ALA A 69 -3.95 -8.95 5.53
N LEU A 70 -3.56 -10.00 6.26
CA LEU A 70 -4.38 -11.20 6.43
C LEU A 70 -5.71 -10.89 7.15
N LEU A 71 -5.64 -10.15 8.25
CA LEU A 71 -6.83 -9.78 9.03
C LEU A 71 -7.76 -8.83 8.26
N LEU A 72 -7.22 -7.77 7.67
CA LEU A 72 -8.00 -6.83 6.86
C LEU A 72 -8.54 -7.49 5.59
N GLY A 73 -7.78 -8.40 4.98
CA GLY A 73 -8.25 -9.22 3.87
C GLY A 73 -9.48 -10.06 4.24
N ALA A 74 -9.51 -10.65 5.44
CA ALA A 74 -10.67 -11.36 5.94
C ALA A 74 -11.87 -10.42 6.15
N VAL A 75 -11.65 -9.21 6.70
CA VAL A 75 -12.71 -8.20 6.88
C VAL A 75 -13.29 -7.77 5.53
N VAL A 76 -12.44 -7.44 4.55
CA VAL A 76 -12.87 -7.05 3.19
C VAL A 76 -13.65 -8.19 2.53
N THR A 77 -13.17 -9.42 2.67
CA THR A 77 -13.85 -10.61 2.13
C THR A 77 -15.20 -10.81 2.78
N GLY A 78 -15.28 -10.72 4.11
CA GLY A 78 -16.55 -10.81 4.84
C GLY A 78 -17.55 -9.76 4.38
N GLY A 79 -17.13 -8.49 4.28
CA GLY A 79 -17.96 -7.40 3.76
C GLY A 79 -18.43 -7.65 2.34
N TYR A 80 -17.54 -8.12 1.46
CA TYR A 80 -17.89 -8.46 0.09
C TYR A 80 -18.94 -9.56 0.02
N LEU A 81 -18.82 -10.63 0.84
CA LEU A 81 -19.78 -11.74 0.86
C LEU A 81 -21.15 -11.34 1.38
N LEU A 82 -21.23 -10.33 2.26
CA LEU A 82 -22.52 -9.84 2.79
C LEU A 82 -23.34 -9.05 1.76
N VAL A 83 -22.70 -8.41 0.78
CA VAL A 83 -23.37 -7.56 -0.22
C VAL A 83 -23.50 -8.20 -1.59
N ARG A 84 -23.02 -9.43 -1.72
CA ARG A 84 -22.91 -10.11 -3.00
C ARG A 84 -23.96 -11.21 -3.17
N ASP A 85 -24.63 -11.22 -4.32
CA ASP A 85 -25.59 -12.27 -4.71
C ASP A 85 -24.95 -13.40 -5.55
N ASP A 86 -23.72 -13.22 -6.04
CA ASP A 86 -23.04 -14.16 -6.92
C ASP A 86 -22.35 -15.29 -6.13
N THR A 87 -22.66 -16.53 -6.46
CA THR A 87 -22.11 -17.74 -5.84
C THR A 87 -20.92 -18.35 -6.62
N HIS A 88 -20.56 -17.79 -7.77
CA HIS A 88 -19.57 -18.40 -8.67
C HIS A 88 -18.12 -18.07 -8.30
N THR A 89 -17.84 -16.95 -7.63
CA THR A 89 -16.46 -16.61 -7.23
C THR A 89 -16.11 -17.28 -5.90
N SER A 90 -15.02 -17.99 -5.86
CA SER A 90 -14.52 -18.66 -4.65
C SER A 90 -14.20 -17.64 -3.54
N THR A 91 -14.67 -17.88 -2.32
CA THR A 91 -14.30 -17.10 -1.12
C THR A 91 -12.78 -17.03 -0.93
N ALA A 92 -12.07 -18.13 -1.19
CA ALA A 92 -10.61 -18.15 -1.11
C ALA A 92 -9.95 -17.22 -2.15
N ALA A 93 -10.50 -17.13 -3.36
CA ALA A 93 -10.00 -16.22 -4.38
C ALA A 93 -10.22 -14.75 -3.99
N VAL A 94 -11.40 -14.41 -3.44
CA VAL A 94 -11.68 -13.06 -2.94
C VAL A 94 -10.74 -12.70 -1.80
N TYR A 95 -10.54 -13.63 -0.86
CA TYR A 95 -9.63 -13.43 0.27
C TYR A 95 -8.18 -13.21 -0.18
N ALA A 96 -7.68 -14.06 -1.08
CA ALA A 96 -6.34 -13.90 -1.62
C ALA A 96 -6.18 -12.57 -2.36
N PHE A 97 -7.16 -12.20 -3.20
CA PHE A 97 -7.18 -10.93 -3.93
C PHE A 97 -7.11 -9.73 -2.98
N ALA A 98 -8.00 -9.69 -1.98
CA ALA A 98 -8.04 -8.60 -1.00
C ALA A 98 -6.75 -8.52 -0.19
N THR A 99 -6.28 -9.66 0.33
CA THR A 99 -5.05 -9.73 1.13
C THR A 99 -3.83 -9.25 0.35
N ILE A 100 -3.67 -9.71 -0.91
CA ILE A 100 -2.53 -9.31 -1.75
C ILE A 100 -2.61 -7.81 -2.08
N ALA A 101 -3.79 -7.28 -2.40
CA ALA A 101 -3.95 -5.86 -2.69
C ALA A 101 -3.58 -4.98 -1.47
N LEU A 102 -4.09 -5.32 -0.29
CA LEU A 102 -3.81 -4.60 0.95
C LEU A 102 -2.33 -4.70 1.34
N PHE A 103 -1.74 -5.89 1.26
CA PHE A 103 -0.32 -6.11 1.49
C PHE A 103 0.55 -5.28 0.53
N THR A 104 0.18 -5.23 -0.75
CA THR A 104 0.88 -4.44 -1.78
C THR A 104 0.88 -2.95 -1.42
N GLY A 105 -0.24 -2.40 -0.94
CA GLY A 105 -0.36 -1.00 -0.55
C GLY A 105 0.51 -0.65 0.66
N MET A 106 0.48 -1.47 1.70
CA MET A 106 1.33 -1.27 2.88
C MET A 106 2.82 -1.45 2.54
N THR A 107 3.16 -2.41 1.68
CA THR A 107 4.53 -2.61 1.19
C THR A 107 5.00 -1.41 0.37
N ALA A 108 4.16 -0.85 -0.50
CA ALA A 108 4.47 0.34 -1.27
C ALA A 108 4.80 1.54 -0.36
N HIS A 109 4.06 1.69 0.75
CA HIS A 109 4.36 2.70 1.77
C HIS A 109 5.75 2.50 2.38
N VAL A 110 6.05 1.30 2.87
CA VAL A 110 7.36 0.99 3.48
C VAL A 110 8.49 1.20 2.48
N VAL A 111 8.31 0.81 1.21
CA VAL A 111 9.32 1.07 0.17
C VAL A 111 9.48 2.57 -0.09
N ALA A 112 8.40 3.35 -0.08
CA ALA A 112 8.46 4.80 -0.21
C ALA A 112 9.31 5.45 0.90
N ASP A 113 9.19 4.95 2.13
CA ASP A 113 9.99 5.45 3.25
C ASP A 113 11.43 4.91 3.25
N LEU A 114 11.66 3.69 2.76
CA LEU A 114 13.01 3.15 2.60
C LEU A 114 13.86 3.98 1.63
N VAL A 115 13.27 4.52 0.56
CA VAL A 115 13.98 5.39 -0.39
C VAL A 115 14.08 6.83 0.08
N THR A 116 13.48 7.17 1.22
CA THR A 116 13.49 8.53 1.77
C THR A 116 14.65 8.70 2.74
N THR A 117 15.39 9.79 2.57
CA THR A 117 16.43 10.23 3.51
C THR A 117 15.84 10.41 4.90
N PRO A 118 16.50 9.92 5.97
CA PRO A 118 16.03 10.08 7.35
C PRO A 118 16.35 11.49 7.89
N ASP A 119 15.88 12.52 7.16
CA ASP A 119 16.07 13.93 7.49
C ASP A 119 15.04 14.47 8.50
N ILE A 120 13.89 13.77 8.63
CA ILE A 120 12.80 14.15 9.55
C ILE A 120 12.37 12.98 10.42
N ALA A 121 12.19 11.80 9.83
CA ALA A 121 11.79 10.59 10.53
C ALA A 121 12.98 9.67 10.78
N PRO A 122 12.94 8.81 11.83
CA PRO A 122 14.01 7.83 12.06
C PRO A 122 14.08 6.82 10.92
N PRO A 123 15.24 6.17 10.68
CA PRO A 123 15.37 5.10 9.71
C PRO A 123 14.44 3.92 10.01
N LEU A 124 13.94 3.28 8.96
CA LEU A 124 13.08 2.11 9.06
C LEU A 124 13.79 0.88 9.65
N LYS A 125 13.01 0.08 10.36
CA LYS A 125 13.39 -1.23 10.90
C LYS A 125 12.45 -2.29 10.31
N PRO A 126 12.68 -2.77 9.06
CA PRO A 126 11.69 -3.56 8.31
C PRO A 126 11.26 -4.88 8.94
N LEU A 127 12.08 -5.43 9.85
CA LEU A 127 11.82 -6.70 10.55
C LEU A 127 11.61 -6.53 12.06
N TYR A 128 11.39 -5.31 12.53
CA TYR A 128 11.10 -5.05 13.94
C TYR A 128 9.83 -5.79 14.40
N PRO A 129 9.77 -6.37 15.60
CA PRO A 129 10.79 -6.39 16.68
C PRO A 129 11.82 -7.53 16.58
N LEU A 130 11.74 -8.42 15.57
CA LEU A 130 12.62 -9.59 15.44
C LEU A 130 14.07 -9.19 15.17
N VAL A 131 14.26 -8.18 14.33
CA VAL A 131 15.55 -7.58 14.00
C VAL A 131 15.42 -6.07 14.12
N THR A 132 16.41 -5.45 14.77
CA THR A 132 16.40 -3.99 15.04
C THR A 132 17.29 -3.21 14.06
N ASP A 133 17.86 -3.88 13.07
CA ASP A 133 18.72 -3.25 12.08
C ASP A 133 17.94 -2.22 11.26
N ARG A 134 18.60 -1.08 11.05
CA ARG A 134 18.06 0.06 10.30
C ARG A 134 18.46 -0.04 8.84
N VAL A 135 17.50 0.23 7.95
CA VAL A 135 17.76 0.28 6.51
C VAL A 135 17.58 1.71 6.01
N ILE A 136 18.54 2.20 5.24
CA ILE A 136 18.56 3.55 4.67
C ILE A 136 19.00 3.42 3.21
N LEU A 137 18.23 3.95 2.26
CA LEU A 137 18.62 4.03 0.84
C LEU A 137 19.00 5.45 0.41
N ASP A 138 18.58 6.48 1.15
CA ASP A 138 19.00 7.88 1.01
C ASP A 138 18.87 8.45 -0.42
N VAL A 139 17.70 8.28 -1.04
CA VAL A 139 17.47 8.70 -2.45
C VAL A 139 16.75 10.05 -2.52
N ALA A 140 15.81 10.32 -1.63
CA ALA A 140 14.93 11.48 -1.70
C ALA A 140 14.66 12.08 -0.32
N PHE A 141 14.60 13.41 -0.23
CA PHE A 141 14.19 14.09 1.00
C PHE A 141 12.68 13.98 1.23
N VAL A 142 12.25 13.83 2.50
CA VAL A 142 10.83 13.72 2.88
C VAL A 142 9.97 14.81 2.27
N LYS A 143 10.41 16.08 2.34
CA LYS A 143 9.66 17.24 1.82
C LYS A 143 9.91 17.54 0.34
N SER A 144 10.62 16.70 -0.40
CA SER A 144 10.86 16.95 -1.82
C SER A 144 9.55 16.94 -2.61
N LYS A 145 9.17 18.13 -3.13
CA LYS A 145 7.97 18.27 -3.98
C LYS A 145 8.08 17.43 -5.25
N LEU A 146 9.28 17.36 -5.83
CA LEU A 146 9.53 16.57 -7.04
C LEU A 146 9.20 15.09 -6.82
N TRP A 147 9.73 14.52 -5.74
CA TRP A 147 9.48 13.10 -5.43
C TRP A 147 8.03 12.85 -5.00
N ASN A 148 7.47 13.68 -4.13
CA ASN A 148 6.10 13.47 -3.64
C ASN A 148 5.04 13.68 -4.73
N LEU A 149 5.09 14.81 -5.45
CA LEU A 149 4.12 15.09 -6.52
C LEU A 149 4.45 14.35 -7.82
N GLY A 150 5.73 14.11 -8.09
CA GLY A 150 6.17 13.36 -9.27
C GLY A 150 5.72 11.90 -9.23
N THR A 151 5.89 11.21 -8.09
CA THR A 151 5.40 9.84 -7.93
C THR A 151 3.87 9.77 -7.99
N LEU A 152 3.16 10.76 -7.40
CA LEU A 152 1.71 10.83 -7.50
C LEU A 152 1.26 11.04 -8.94
N ALA A 153 1.83 12.00 -9.65
CA ALA A 153 1.50 12.28 -11.05
C ALA A 153 1.79 11.05 -11.93
N LEU A 154 2.93 10.42 -11.76
CA LEU A 154 3.30 9.21 -12.50
C LEU A 154 2.33 8.05 -12.22
N GLY A 155 1.94 7.84 -10.96
CA GLY A 155 0.96 6.84 -10.56
C GLY A 155 -0.40 7.09 -11.20
N ILE A 156 -0.91 8.34 -11.17
CA ILE A 156 -2.18 8.72 -11.79
C ILE A 156 -2.13 8.52 -13.31
N VAL A 157 -1.06 8.98 -13.97
CA VAL A 157 -0.91 8.85 -15.43
C VAL A 157 -0.82 7.37 -15.83
N ALA A 158 -0.05 6.55 -15.11
CA ALA A 158 0.05 5.12 -15.39
C ALA A 158 -1.30 4.42 -15.26
N GLN A 159 -2.01 4.61 -14.15
CA GLN A 159 -3.32 4.00 -13.91
C GLN A 159 -4.36 4.51 -14.91
N GLY A 160 -4.41 5.82 -15.19
CA GLY A 160 -5.33 6.42 -16.15
C GLY A 160 -5.11 5.91 -17.57
N SER A 161 -3.85 5.81 -17.99
CA SER A 161 -3.50 5.30 -19.33
C SER A 161 -3.91 3.83 -19.51
N LEU A 162 -3.70 3.00 -18.47
CA LEU A 162 -4.06 1.58 -18.50
C LEU A 162 -5.59 1.39 -18.46
N ALA A 163 -6.30 2.20 -17.66
CA ALA A 163 -7.76 2.20 -17.64
C ALA A 163 -8.36 2.62 -19.00
N LEU A 164 -7.83 3.69 -19.61
CA LEU A 164 -8.25 4.13 -20.93
C LEU A 164 -8.00 3.05 -21.99
N ARG A 165 -6.81 2.43 -21.97
CA ARG A 165 -6.50 1.32 -22.88
C ARG A 165 -7.47 0.15 -22.73
N ALA A 166 -7.86 -0.19 -21.50
CA ALA A 166 -8.82 -1.26 -21.23
C ALA A 166 -10.24 -0.91 -21.68
N TYR A 167 -10.62 0.38 -21.60
CA TYR A 167 -11.92 0.87 -22.07
C TYR A 167 -12.05 0.88 -23.61
N LEU A 168 -10.96 1.13 -24.33
CA LEU A 168 -10.93 1.22 -25.80
C LEU A 168 -10.81 -0.15 -26.50
N ARG A 169 -10.66 -1.25 -25.75
CA ARG A 169 -10.59 -2.63 -26.28
C ARG A 169 -11.92 -3.34 -26.25
#